data_addbee9dc4f838f9d3fbcc21008db273
#
_entry.id   addbee9dc4f838f9d3fbcc21008db273
#
_cell.length_a   1.000
_cell.length_b   1.000
_cell.length_c   1.000
_cell.angle_alpha   90.00
_cell.angle_beta   90.00
_cell.angle_gamma   90.00
#
_symmetry.space_group_name_H-M   'P 1'
#
loop_
_entity.id
_entity.type
_entity.pdbx_description
1 polymer ?
#
loop_
_entity_poly.entity_id
_entity_poly.type
_entity_poly.pdbx_seq_one_letter_code
_entity_poly.pdbx_strand_id
1 'polypeptide(L)'
;MPTPPEHFNIIIIGGGPIGIACALEAKKAKLSYLILEKGTLVNSLYNYPTNMTFFSTSERLEIGNIPFVSNNAKPTRAEALEYYRRVAVSNALNLRLFEEVIGVRNKNQEPKNQRSKGKKENEKENKKNKSKFLVKTNKQHYTADNIIVATGFYDIPYLLNVPGEDLPKVKHYYDDPHFYAFQKVAVIGASNSAVDAALETWRKGADVTMIIRGPEVGKRVKYWVRPDIDNRIKEGSIKAFFNATVKEIKPKSIIIQTEGGIISISNDWVLSMTGYQPNLAFLKKLGIQLSKDAVKRPEYNEKTHESNVSGIYLAGVICGGMNTHRLFIENSRVHATNIIRAIKRKSK
;
A
#
# COMPACT_ATOMS: atom_id res chain seq x y z
N MET A 1 -1.14 -29.14 -25.65
CA MET A 1 -0.94 -27.73 -26.02
C MET A 1 -1.18 -26.89 -24.76
N PRO A 2 -0.39 -25.87 -24.44
CA PRO A 2 -0.69 -25.01 -23.31
C PRO A 2 -2.05 -24.34 -23.54
N THR A 3 -2.90 -24.36 -22.53
CA THR A 3 -4.19 -23.66 -22.55
C THR A 3 -3.97 -22.17 -22.79
N PRO A 4 -4.76 -21.52 -23.66
CA PRO A 4 -4.62 -20.09 -23.89
C PRO A 4 -4.84 -19.32 -22.57
N PRO A 5 -4.13 -18.21 -22.37
CA PRO A 5 -4.29 -17.38 -21.14
C PRO A 5 -5.75 -16.93 -21.00
N GLU A 6 -6.30 -17.02 -19.78
CA GLU A 6 -7.64 -16.55 -19.47
C GLU A 6 -7.74 -15.03 -19.75
N HIS A 7 -8.87 -14.59 -20.30
CA HIS A 7 -9.08 -13.21 -20.74
C HIS A 7 -10.11 -12.48 -19.87
N PHE A 8 -9.83 -11.21 -19.53
CA PHE A 8 -10.71 -10.32 -18.80
C PHE A 8 -10.81 -8.95 -19.46
N ASN A 9 -11.96 -8.29 -19.36
CA ASN A 9 -12.06 -6.88 -19.75
C ASN A 9 -11.14 -6.00 -18.87
N ILE A 10 -10.98 -6.36 -17.58
CA ILE A 10 -10.20 -5.60 -16.63
C ILE A 10 -9.40 -6.54 -15.73
N ILE A 11 -8.09 -6.30 -15.61
CA ILE A 11 -7.29 -6.84 -14.51
C ILE A 11 -6.99 -5.71 -13.53
N ILE A 12 -7.30 -5.96 -12.24
CA ILE A 12 -7.07 -5.04 -11.12
C ILE A 12 -5.87 -5.57 -10.34
N ILE A 13 -4.81 -4.76 -10.27
CA ILE A 13 -3.57 -5.10 -9.56
C ILE A 13 -3.63 -4.48 -8.17
N GLY A 14 -3.81 -5.32 -7.16
CA GLY A 14 -3.97 -4.96 -5.75
C GLY A 14 -5.39 -5.22 -5.23
N GLY A 15 -5.50 -6.07 -4.21
CA GLY A 15 -6.73 -6.47 -3.52
C GLY A 15 -7.02 -5.66 -2.25
N GLY A 16 -6.54 -4.40 -2.19
CA GLY A 16 -6.87 -3.44 -1.14
C GLY A 16 -8.28 -2.87 -1.29
N PRO A 17 -8.73 -2.01 -0.36
CA PRO A 17 -10.08 -1.43 -0.37
C PRO A 17 -10.47 -0.79 -1.71
N ILE A 18 -9.54 -0.09 -2.35
CA ILE A 18 -9.80 0.59 -3.62
C ILE A 18 -9.84 -0.40 -4.80
N GLY A 19 -9.01 -1.44 -4.79
CA GLY A 19 -9.10 -2.52 -5.79
C GLY A 19 -10.43 -3.26 -5.71
N ILE A 20 -10.91 -3.55 -4.49
CA ILE A 20 -12.23 -4.14 -4.24
C ILE A 20 -13.35 -3.19 -4.75
N ALA A 21 -13.25 -1.89 -4.47
CA ALA A 21 -14.22 -0.91 -4.98
C ALA A 21 -14.26 -0.91 -6.52
N CYS A 22 -13.10 -0.99 -7.20
CA CYS A 22 -13.04 -1.11 -8.65
C CYS A 22 -13.70 -2.39 -9.16
N ALA A 23 -13.53 -3.51 -8.48
CA ALA A 23 -14.17 -4.78 -8.82
C ALA A 23 -15.70 -4.73 -8.68
N LEU A 24 -16.21 -4.10 -7.61
CA LEU A 24 -17.64 -3.88 -7.41
C LEU A 24 -18.24 -3.05 -8.54
N GLU A 25 -17.60 -1.97 -8.94
CA GLU A 25 -18.07 -1.14 -10.05
C GLU A 25 -17.96 -1.87 -11.41
N ALA A 26 -16.90 -2.66 -11.64
CA ALA A 26 -16.79 -3.49 -12.84
C ALA A 26 -17.92 -4.54 -12.91
N LYS A 27 -18.23 -5.20 -11.79
CA LYS A 27 -19.35 -6.15 -11.68
C LYS A 27 -20.69 -5.49 -11.98
N LYS A 28 -20.99 -4.32 -11.38
CA LYS A 28 -22.19 -3.53 -11.69
C LYS A 28 -22.28 -3.17 -13.18
N ALA A 29 -21.13 -2.92 -13.81
CA ALA A 29 -21.04 -2.60 -15.23
C ALA A 29 -21.12 -3.82 -16.15
N LYS A 30 -21.24 -5.04 -15.62
CA LYS A 30 -21.21 -6.34 -16.33
C LYS A 30 -19.93 -6.55 -17.16
N LEU A 31 -18.80 -6.05 -16.68
CA LEU A 31 -17.48 -6.27 -17.26
C LEU A 31 -16.82 -7.47 -16.55
N SER A 32 -16.19 -8.37 -17.31
CA SER A 32 -15.36 -9.42 -16.73
C SER A 32 -14.12 -8.81 -16.10
N TYR A 33 -13.78 -9.24 -14.88
CA TYR A 33 -12.63 -8.71 -14.16
C TYR A 33 -11.96 -9.78 -13.31
N LEU A 34 -10.68 -9.53 -12.99
CA LEU A 34 -9.91 -10.34 -12.06
C LEU A 34 -9.10 -9.39 -11.14
N ILE A 35 -9.18 -9.59 -9.83
CA ILE A 35 -8.27 -8.97 -8.86
C ILE A 35 -7.07 -9.90 -8.67
N LEU A 36 -5.85 -9.37 -8.84
CA LEU A 36 -4.60 -10.03 -8.52
C LEU A 36 -3.96 -9.35 -7.32
N GLU A 37 -3.82 -10.10 -6.22
CA GLU A 37 -3.23 -9.62 -4.97
C GLU A 37 -2.03 -10.50 -4.59
N LYS A 38 -0.87 -9.87 -4.35
CA LYS A 38 0.38 -10.58 -4.02
C LYS A 38 0.38 -11.22 -2.63
N GLY A 39 -0.43 -10.70 -1.72
CA GLY A 39 -0.56 -11.19 -0.36
C GLY A 39 -1.96 -11.65 -0.02
N THR A 40 -2.37 -11.40 1.20
CA THR A 40 -3.74 -11.68 1.67
C THR A 40 -4.71 -10.59 1.22
N LEU A 41 -6.01 -10.86 1.34
CA LEU A 41 -7.04 -9.85 1.07
C LEU A 41 -6.80 -8.62 1.95
N VAL A 42 -6.87 -7.42 1.34
CA VAL A 42 -6.53 -6.12 1.96
C VAL A 42 -5.18 -6.14 2.69
N ASN A 43 -4.15 -6.66 2.01
CA ASN A 43 -2.83 -6.94 2.56
C ASN A 43 -2.22 -5.79 3.37
N SER A 44 -2.37 -4.55 2.92
CA SER A 44 -1.88 -3.38 3.68
C SER A 44 -2.55 -3.27 5.05
N LEU A 45 -3.87 -3.49 5.14
CA LEU A 45 -4.60 -3.45 6.42
C LEU A 45 -4.23 -4.63 7.32
N TYR A 46 -3.99 -5.81 6.71
CA TYR A 46 -3.49 -6.97 7.43
C TYR A 46 -2.13 -6.72 8.10
N ASN A 47 -1.25 -5.95 7.45
CA ASN A 47 0.06 -5.60 7.96
C ASN A 47 0.08 -4.34 8.86
N TYR A 48 -1.08 -3.74 9.16
CA TYR A 48 -1.16 -2.69 10.15
C TYR A 48 -1.03 -3.27 11.57
N PRO A 49 -0.63 -2.47 12.57
CA PRO A 49 -0.56 -2.91 13.96
C PRO A 49 -1.87 -3.55 14.44
N THR A 50 -1.76 -4.63 15.22
CA THR A 50 -2.91 -5.44 15.66
C THR A 50 -4.00 -4.60 16.33
N ASN A 51 -3.62 -3.64 17.17
CA ASN A 51 -4.55 -2.79 17.93
C ASN A 51 -4.87 -1.46 17.23
N MET A 52 -4.50 -1.33 15.95
CA MET A 52 -4.69 -0.08 15.23
C MET A 52 -6.17 0.32 15.12
N THR A 53 -6.45 1.58 15.43
CA THR A 53 -7.74 2.24 15.21
C THR A 53 -7.62 3.22 14.07
N PHE A 54 -8.58 3.21 13.15
CA PHE A 54 -8.58 4.12 12.00
C PHE A 54 -8.75 5.57 12.43
N PHE A 55 -8.27 6.48 11.62
CA PHE A 55 -8.52 7.92 11.79
C PHE A 55 -9.95 8.30 11.35
N SER A 56 -10.41 7.68 10.27
CA SER A 56 -11.73 7.90 9.67
C SER A 56 -12.81 7.07 10.38
N THR A 57 -14.05 7.55 10.36
CA THR A 57 -15.22 6.78 10.83
C THR A 57 -15.52 5.62 9.88
N SER A 58 -16.35 4.67 10.32
CA SER A 58 -16.70 3.48 9.51
C SER A 58 -17.39 3.86 8.19
N GLU A 59 -18.31 4.82 8.21
CA GLU A 59 -19.04 5.29 7.02
C GLU A 59 -18.11 5.87 5.94
N ARG A 60 -17.00 6.49 6.36
CA ARG A 60 -16.00 7.01 5.44
C ARG A 60 -15.14 5.92 4.81
N LEU A 61 -15.06 4.76 5.44
CA LEU A 61 -14.33 3.59 4.96
C LEU A 61 -15.19 2.66 4.08
N GLU A 62 -16.49 2.92 3.98
CA GLU A 62 -17.41 2.15 3.14
C GLU A 62 -17.05 2.20 1.67
N ILE A 63 -17.23 1.07 0.99
CA ILE A 63 -17.08 0.93 -0.46
C ILE A 63 -18.32 0.27 -1.07
N GLY A 64 -18.62 0.59 -2.32
CA GLY A 64 -19.69 -0.04 -3.08
C GLY A 64 -21.10 0.20 -2.55
N ASN A 65 -21.31 1.20 -1.68
CA ASN A 65 -22.54 1.48 -0.94
C ASN A 65 -22.95 0.32 0.00
N ILE A 66 -21.98 -0.40 0.54
CA ILE A 66 -22.19 -1.47 1.51
C ILE A 66 -21.88 -0.91 2.90
N PRO A 67 -22.82 -0.96 3.86
CA PRO A 67 -22.61 -0.40 5.20
C PRO A 67 -21.46 -1.07 5.95
N PHE A 68 -20.64 -0.25 6.61
CA PHE A 68 -19.61 -0.68 7.55
C PHE A 68 -20.07 -0.32 8.98
N VAL A 69 -20.66 -1.27 9.66
CA VAL A 69 -21.09 -1.10 11.05
C VAL A 69 -19.89 -1.34 11.97
N SER A 70 -19.63 -0.40 12.88
CA SER A 70 -18.63 -0.52 13.94
C SER A 70 -19.27 -0.18 15.29
N ASN A 71 -18.86 -0.84 16.34
CA ASN A 71 -19.29 -0.55 17.71
C ASN A 71 -18.63 0.71 18.29
N ASN A 72 -17.59 1.24 17.60
CA ASN A 72 -16.83 2.40 18.02
C ASN A 72 -16.99 3.53 17.01
N ALA A 73 -16.83 4.76 17.47
CA ALA A 73 -16.80 5.94 16.59
C ALA A 73 -15.75 5.84 15.47
N LYS A 74 -14.70 5.09 15.72
CA LYS A 74 -13.60 4.80 14.78
C LYS A 74 -13.32 3.30 14.79
N PRO A 75 -13.44 2.62 13.63
CA PRO A 75 -13.29 1.17 13.58
C PRO A 75 -11.84 0.75 13.83
N THR A 76 -11.71 -0.45 14.36
CA THR A 76 -10.45 -1.15 14.56
C THR A 76 -9.97 -1.82 13.25
N ARG A 77 -8.69 -2.22 13.23
CA ARG A 77 -8.14 -3.07 12.17
C ARG A 77 -8.95 -4.36 11.98
N ALA A 78 -9.31 -5.03 13.09
CA ALA A 78 -10.06 -6.28 13.04
C ALA A 78 -11.44 -6.11 12.39
N GLU A 79 -12.19 -5.06 12.75
CA GLU A 79 -13.48 -4.74 12.14
C GLU A 79 -13.34 -4.44 10.64
N ALA A 80 -12.29 -3.71 10.24
CA ALA A 80 -12.05 -3.40 8.84
C ALA A 80 -11.68 -4.64 8.01
N LEU A 81 -10.84 -5.53 8.54
CA LEU A 81 -10.52 -6.80 7.89
C LEU A 81 -11.78 -7.64 7.64
N GLU A 82 -12.64 -7.75 8.66
CA GLU A 82 -13.90 -8.49 8.54
C GLU A 82 -14.87 -7.80 7.58
N TYR A 83 -14.99 -6.49 7.61
CA TYR A 83 -15.80 -5.73 6.67
C TYR A 83 -15.42 -6.00 5.21
N TYR A 84 -14.15 -5.79 4.84
CA TYR A 84 -13.70 -5.99 3.46
C TYR A 84 -13.77 -7.45 3.03
N ARG A 85 -13.52 -8.39 3.94
CA ARG A 85 -13.72 -9.82 3.69
C ARG A 85 -15.19 -10.13 3.36
N ARG A 86 -16.12 -9.62 4.15
CA ARG A 86 -17.56 -9.78 3.91
C ARG A 86 -17.99 -9.17 2.59
N VAL A 87 -17.50 -7.96 2.28
CA VAL A 87 -17.77 -7.32 0.99
C VAL A 87 -17.32 -8.21 -0.17
N ALA A 88 -16.12 -8.79 -0.10
CA ALA A 88 -15.61 -9.67 -1.14
C ALA A 88 -16.43 -10.96 -1.29
N VAL A 89 -16.78 -11.61 -0.18
CA VAL A 89 -17.53 -12.87 -0.16
C VAL A 89 -18.99 -12.67 -0.60
N SER A 90 -19.70 -11.71 0.01
CA SER A 90 -21.12 -11.48 -0.31
C SER A 90 -21.36 -11.03 -1.76
N ASN A 91 -20.35 -10.45 -2.37
CA ASN A 91 -20.39 -10.09 -3.78
C ASN A 91 -19.73 -11.12 -4.70
N ALA A 92 -19.28 -12.27 -4.19
CA ALA A 92 -18.59 -13.31 -4.97
C ALA A 92 -17.56 -12.70 -5.95
N LEU A 93 -16.63 -11.89 -5.41
CA LEU A 93 -15.65 -11.20 -6.23
C LEU A 93 -14.63 -12.19 -6.82
N ASN A 94 -14.30 -12.02 -8.10
CA ASN A 94 -13.27 -12.81 -8.76
C ASN A 94 -11.88 -12.29 -8.37
N LEU A 95 -11.17 -13.05 -7.53
CA LEU A 95 -9.86 -12.65 -7.01
C LEU A 95 -8.91 -13.84 -6.87
N ARG A 96 -7.62 -13.56 -7.01
CA ARG A 96 -6.53 -14.50 -6.75
C ARG A 96 -5.62 -13.86 -5.71
N LEU A 97 -5.46 -14.54 -4.58
CA LEU A 97 -4.56 -14.15 -3.50
C LEU A 97 -3.21 -14.86 -3.65
N PHE A 98 -2.17 -14.27 -3.06
CA PHE A 98 -0.80 -14.77 -3.14
C PHE A 98 -0.35 -15.00 -4.60
N GLU A 99 -0.84 -14.09 -5.48
CA GLU A 99 -0.51 -14.09 -6.90
C GLU A 99 -0.01 -12.70 -7.33
N GLU A 100 1.31 -12.60 -7.43
CA GLU A 100 1.99 -11.34 -7.71
C GLU A 100 2.11 -11.07 -9.22
N VAL A 101 1.69 -9.88 -9.64
CA VAL A 101 1.95 -9.40 -11.00
C VAL A 101 3.40 -8.95 -11.11
N ILE A 102 4.19 -9.69 -11.88
CA ILE A 102 5.63 -9.42 -12.10
C ILE A 102 5.89 -8.60 -13.36
N GLY A 103 4.92 -8.53 -14.28
CA GLY A 103 5.03 -7.73 -15.50
C GLY A 103 3.72 -7.61 -16.27
N VAL A 104 3.60 -6.51 -16.99
CA VAL A 104 2.51 -6.24 -17.93
C VAL A 104 3.13 -5.79 -19.25
N ARG A 105 2.78 -6.46 -20.35
CA ARG A 105 3.23 -6.12 -21.68
C ARG A 105 2.06 -5.61 -22.52
N ASN A 106 2.22 -4.47 -23.18
CA ASN A 106 1.27 -3.97 -24.16
C ASN A 106 1.55 -4.62 -25.52
N LYS A 107 0.65 -5.46 -26.00
CA LYS A 107 0.81 -6.20 -27.27
C LYS A 107 0.80 -5.28 -28.51
N ASN A 108 0.29 -4.06 -28.38
CA ASN A 108 0.23 -3.10 -29.49
C ASN A 108 1.55 -2.32 -29.67
N GLN A 109 2.48 -2.41 -28.72
CA GLN A 109 3.78 -1.72 -28.74
C GLN A 109 4.95 -2.63 -29.21
N GLU A 110 4.66 -3.85 -29.67
CA GLU A 110 5.70 -4.72 -30.23
C GLU A 110 6.24 -4.16 -31.55
N PRO A 111 7.57 -4.05 -31.73
CA PRO A 111 8.17 -3.71 -33.01
C PRO A 111 7.73 -4.76 -34.04
N LYS A 112 7.34 -4.31 -35.24
CA LYS A 112 6.80 -5.13 -36.34
C LYS A 112 7.71 -6.30 -36.79
N ASN A 113 8.96 -6.34 -36.35
CA ASN A 113 9.97 -7.34 -36.72
C ASN A 113 9.89 -8.67 -35.98
N GLN A 114 9.03 -8.83 -34.95
CA GLN A 114 8.85 -10.12 -34.25
C GLN A 114 7.48 -10.77 -34.50
N ARG A 115 6.68 -10.25 -35.42
CA ARG A 115 5.49 -10.96 -35.88
C ARG A 115 5.93 -12.12 -36.74
N SER A 116 5.83 -13.34 -36.19
CA SER A 116 6.07 -14.59 -36.94
C SER A 116 5.37 -14.53 -38.29
N LYS A 117 6.14 -14.75 -39.36
CA LYS A 117 5.64 -14.98 -40.73
C LYS A 117 4.79 -16.26 -40.72
N GLY A 118 3.49 -16.11 -40.54
CA GLY A 118 2.57 -17.21 -40.54
C GLY A 118 1.12 -16.75 -40.65
N LYS A 119 0.58 -16.89 -41.87
CA LYS A 119 -0.85 -16.79 -42.24
C LYS A 119 -1.45 -15.39 -42.41
N LYS A 120 -1.41 -14.90 -43.62
CA LYS A 120 -2.42 -14.03 -44.23
C LYS A 120 -3.69 -14.86 -44.42
N GLU A 121 -4.55 -14.94 -43.43
CA GLU A 121 -5.93 -15.37 -43.61
C GLU A 121 -6.81 -14.69 -42.59
N ASN A 122 -7.83 -13.96 -43.10
CA ASN A 122 -8.96 -13.33 -42.37
C ASN A 122 -8.65 -12.19 -41.42
N GLU A 123 -8.08 -11.08 -41.92
CA GLU A 123 -7.84 -9.84 -41.14
C GLU A 123 -9.11 -9.05 -40.74
N LYS A 124 -10.29 -9.35 -41.30
CA LYS A 124 -11.51 -8.56 -41.04
C LYS A 124 -12.33 -9.05 -39.83
N GLU A 125 -12.29 -10.33 -39.48
CA GLU A 125 -13.04 -10.86 -38.31
C GLU A 125 -12.25 -10.78 -36.99
N ASN A 126 -10.93 -10.66 -37.03
CA ASN A 126 -10.06 -10.70 -35.86
C ASN A 126 -9.84 -9.34 -35.17
N LYS A 127 -10.44 -8.24 -35.66
CA LYS A 127 -10.28 -6.90 -35.04
C LYS A 127 -11.07 -6.72 -33.73
N LYS A 128 -12.08 -7.54 -33.45
CA LYS A 128 -12.94 -7.41 -32.26
C LYS A 128 -12.40 -8.10 -30.99
N ASN A 129 -11.38 -8.97 -31.09
CA ASN A 129 -10.94 -9.82 -29.96
C ASN A 129 -9.44 -9.75 -29.66
N LYS A 130 -8.75 -8.64 -29.94
CA LYS A 130 -7.32 -8.52 -29.68
C LYS A 130 -7.10 -7.89 -28.29
N SER A 131 -7.00 -8.76 -27.25
CA SER A 131 -6.59 -8.31 -25.90
C SER A 131 -5.36 -7.42 -25.96
N LYS A 132 -5.43 -6.26 -25.29
CA LYS A 132 -4.41 -5.20 -25.35
C LYS A 132 -3.17 -5.51 -24.52
N PHE A 133 -3.36 -6.19 -23.39
CA PHE A 133 -2.30 -6.47 -22.42
C PHE A 133 -2.11 -7.97 -22.20
N LEU A 134 -0.85 -8.39 -22.05
CA LEU A 134 -0.45 -9.66 -21.48
C LEU A 134 0.07 -9.38 -20.07
N VAL A 135 -0.56 -10.00 -19.06
CA VAL A 135 -0.20 -9.88 -17.64
C VAL A 135 0.49 -11.15 -17.22
N LYS A 136 1.72 -11.03 -16.74
CA LYS A 136 2.50 -12.15 -16.21
C LYS A 136 2.50 -12.08 -14.67
N THR A 137 2.13 -13.19 -14.03
CA THR A 137 2.24 -13.35 -12.59
C THR A 137 3.35 -14.35 -12.24
N ASN A 138 3.59 -14.53 -10.94
CA ASN A 138 4.46 -15.59 -10.43
C ASN A 138 3.87 -17.01 -10.61
N LYS A 139 2.59 -17.14 -11.03
CA LYS A 139 1.92 -18.43 -11.22
C LYS A 139 1.56 -18.72 -12.67
N GLN A 140 1.05 -17.73 -13.41
CA GLN A 140 0.56 -17.94 -14.77
C GLN A 140 0.48 -16.63 -15.58
N HIS A 141 -0.17 -16.71 -16.74
CA HIS A 141 -0.38 -15.55 -17.61
C HIS A 141 -1.86 -15.31 -17.82
N TYR A 142 -2.23 -14.04 -17.94
CA TYR A 142 -3.58 -13.59 -18.27
C TYR A 142 -3.53 -12.57 -19.41
N THR A 143 -4.68 -12.33 -20.03
CA THR A 143 -4.84 -11.24 -20.99
C THR A 143 -5.94 -10.30 -20.54
N ALA A 144 -5.79 -9.00 -20.85
CA ALA A 144 -6.79 -7.99 -20.50
C ALA A 144 -6.91 -6.91 -21.56
N ASP A 145 -8.08 -6.25 -21.59
CA ASP A 145 -8.30 -5.05 -22.38
C ASP A 145 -7.82 -3.80 -21.63
N ASN A 146 -7.99 -3.80 -20.31
CA ASN A 146 -7.61 -2.69 -19.43
C ASN A 146 -6.94 -3.19 -18.15
N ILE A 147 -6.08 -2.34 -17.58
CA ILE A 147 -5.41 -2.58 -16.30
C ILE A 147 -5.78 -1.47 -15.34
N ILE A 148 -6.12 -1.81 -14.09
CA ILE A 148 -6.26 -0.86 -12.99
C ILE A 148 -5.17 -1.15 -11.97
N VAL A 149 -4.31 -0.17 -11.68
CA VAL A 149 -3.27 -0.28 -10.67
C VAL A 149 -3.76 0.33 -9.36
N ALA A 150 -3.97 -0.50 -8.34
CA ALA A 150 -4.46 -0.13 -7.02
C ALA A 150 -3.54 -0.64 -5.90
N THR A 151 -2.22 -0.61 -6.13
CA THR A 151 -1.19 -1.26 -5.31
C THR A 151 -0.90 -0.57 -3.97
N GLY A 152 -1.44 0.63 -3.74
CA GLY A 152 -1.21 1.32 -2.46
C GLY A 152 0.22 1.84 -2.27
N PHE A 153 0.67 1.92 -1.00
CA PHE A 153 2.00 2.45 -0.65
C PHE A 153 2.67 1.75 0.53
N TYR A 154 2.01 0.78 1.17
CA TYR A 154 2.44 0.21 2.45
C TYR A 154 3.43 -0.97 2.30
N ASP A 155 3.88 -1.25 1.08
CA ASP A 155 4.68 -2.44 0.79
C ASP A 155 6.20 -2.22 0.91
N ILE A 156 6.65 -0.97 0.80
CA ILE A 156 8.09 -0.64 0.77
C ILE A 156 8.39 0.33 1.89
N PRO A 157 9.08 -0.10 2.95
CA PRO A 157 9.49 0.80 4.02
C PRO A 157 10.58 1.77 3.53
N TYR A 158 10.64 2.95 4.13
CA TYR A 158 11.84 3.79 4.02
C TYR A 158 12.95 3.19 4.87
N LEU A 159 14.06 2.83 4.23
CA LEU A 159 15.23 2.32 4.91
C LEU A 159 16.05 3.46 5.52
N LEU A 160 16.71 3.17 6.63
CA LEU A 160 17.69 4.06 7.28
C LEU A 160 18.99 4.12 6.47
N ASN A 161 19.31 3.03 5.74
CA ASN A 161 20.55 2.80 5.01
C ASN A 161 21.79 2.93 5.92
N VAL A 162 21.72 2.27 7.08
CA VAL A 162 22.82 2.22 8.05
C VAL A 162 23.29 0.78 8.27
N PRO A 163 24.56 0.58 8.67
CA PRO A 163 25.05 -0.75 9.03
C PRO A 163 24.17 -1.40 10.08
N GLY A 164 23.85 -2.70 9.88
CA GLY A 164 23.03 -3.51 10.79
C GLY A 164 21.53 -3.28 10.70
N GLU A 165 21.03 -2.55 9.72
CA GLU A 165 19.57 -2.40 9.49
C GLU A 165 18.91 -3.72 9.08
N ASP A 166 19.68 -4.68 8.54
CA ASP A 166 19.26 -6.02 8.14
C ASP A 166 19.24 -7.05 9.29
N LEU A 167 19.66 -6.66 10.48
CA LEU A 167 19.64 -7.55 11.64
C LEU A 167 18.20 -8.02 11.95
N PRO A 168 17.98 -9.30 12.34
CA PRO A 168 16.64 -9.85 12.63
C PRO A 168 15.84 -9.10 13.69
N LYS A 169 16.51 -8.36 14.58
CA LYS A 169 15.89 -7.52 15.60
C LYS A 169 15.30 -6.20 15.07
N VAL A 170 15.61 -5.84 13.82
CA VAL A 170 15.05 -4.63 13.19
C VAL A 170 13.75 -4.99 12.51
N LYS A 171 12.69 -4.28 12.88
CA LYS A 171 11.36 -4.47 12.30
C LYS A 171 10.89 -3.17 11.65
N HIS A 172 10.55 -3.25 10.36
CA HIS A 172 9.94 -2.16 9.61
C HIS A 172 8.41 -2.18 9.71
N TYR A 173 7.84 -3.32 10.13
CA TYR A 173 6.42 -3.50 10.42
C TYR A 173 6.28 -3.86 11.88
N TYR A 174 5.40 -3.17 12.57
CA TYR A 174 5.07 -3.41 13.96
C TYR A 174 3.74 -4.17 14.02
N ASP A 175 3.72 -5.28 14.75
CA ASP A 175 2.56 -6.16 14.86
C ASP A 175 1.87 -6.03 16.21
N ASP A 176 2.30 -6.88 17.17
CA ASP A 176 1.70 -7.05 18.47
C ASP A 176 2.65 -6.56 19.56
N PRO A 177 2.17 -5.65 20.44
CA PRO A 177 2.98 -5.11 21.52
C PRO A 177 3.43 -6.16 22.55
N HIS A 178 2.66 -7.25 22.73
CA HIS A 178 2.98 -8.27 23.72
C HIS A 178 4.31 -8.96 23.44
N PHE A 179 4.69 -9.09 22.16
CA PHE A 179 5.98 -9.65 21.75
C PHE A 179 7.17 -8.90 22.34
N TYR A 180 7.02 -7.61 22.64
CA TYR A 180 8.07 -6.73 23.16
C TYR A 180 8.00 -6.54 24.68
N ALA A 181 7.12 -7.25 25.38
CA ALA A 181 6.93 -7.09 26.82
C ALA A 181 8.25 -7.32 27.58
N PHE A 182 8.56 -6.41 28.54
CA PHE A 182 9.75 -6.44 29.40
C PHE A 182 11.11 -6.38 28.67
N GLN A 183 11.11 -5.95 27.41
CA GLN A 183 12.32 -5.84 26.60
C GLN A 183 12.69 -4.37 26.36
N LYS A 184 13.95 -4.12 25.99
CA LYS A 184 14.42 -2.77 25.60
C LYS A 184 14.15 -2.54 24.13
N VAL A 185 13.28 -1.57 23.82
CA VAL A 185 12.80 -1.29 22.47
C VAL A 185 13.21 0.11 22.04
N ALA A 186 14.00 0.18 20.97
CA ALA A 186 14.28 1.46 20.29
C ALA A 186 13.25 1.68 19.18
N VAL A 187 12.51 2.78 19.23
CA VAL A 187 11.52 3.18 18.22
C VAL A 187 12.04 4.35 17.42
N ILE A 188 12.23 4.19 16.12
CA ILE A 188 12.74 5.23 15.23
C ILE A 188 11.58 5.85 14.46
N GLY A 189 11.39 7.16 14.61
CA GLY A 189 10.32 7.90 13.94
C GLY A 189 9.54 8.81 14.89
N ALA A 190 8.67 9.66 14.33
CA ALA A 190 7.93 10.67 15.08
C ALA A 190 6.45 10.79 14.64
N SER A 191 5.98 9.96 13.72
CA SER A 191 4.60 9.98 13.21
C SER A 191 3.73 8.92 13.90
N ASN A 192 2.47 8.78 13.46
CA ASN A 192 1.48 7.90 14.08
C ASN A 192 2.01 6.49 14.38
N SER A 193 2.62 5.81 13.40
CA SER A 193 3.11 4.44 13.60
C SER A 193 4.19 4.34 14.68
N ALA A 194 5.09 5.32 14.76
CA ALA A 194 6.13 5.35 15.80
C ALA A 194 5.53 5.63 17.19
N VAL A 195 4.59 6.57 17.26
CA VAL A 195 3.92 6.91 18.51
C VAL A 195 3.03 5.77 19.01
N ASP A 196 2.24 5.17 18.13
CA ASP A 196 1.41 4.00 18.47
C ASP A 196 2.30 2.85 18.97
N ALA A 197 3.39 2.52 18.25
CA ALA A 197 4.34 1.47 18.67
C ALA A 197 5.00 1.78 20.02
N ALA A 198 5.45 3.00 20.25
CA ALA A 198 6.08 3.40 21.50
C ALA A 198 5.12 3.29 22.69
N LEU A 199 3.90 3.82 22.57
CA LEU A 199 2.91 3.78 23.63
C LEU A 199 2.41 2.36 23.91
N GLU A 200 2.14 1.57 22.86
CA GLU A 200 1.62 0.22 23.03
C GLU A 200 2.67 -0.73 23.67
N THR A 201 3.92 -0.66 23.22
CA THR A 201 5.00 -1.49 23.81
C THR A 201 5.31 -1.04 25.24
N TRP A 202 5.34 0.27 25.53
CA TRP A 202 5.49 0.79 26.88
C TRP A 202 4.38 0.29 27.82
N ARG A 203 3.11 0.30 27.37
CA ARG A 203 1.97 -0.22 28.16
C ARG A 203 2.08 -1.73 28.47
N LYS A 204 2.91 -2.46 27.71
CA LYS A 204 3.24 -3.88 27.98
C LYS A 204 4.50 -4.06 28.83
N GLY A 205 5.05 -2.98 29.37
CA GLY A 205 6.22 -3.02 30.27
C GLY A 205 7.58 -3.02 29.55
N ALA A 206 7.63 -2.66 28.27
CA ALA A 206 8.91 -2.46 27.59
C ALA A 206 9.61 -1.18 28.07
N ASP A 207 10.95 -1.20 28.16
CA ASP A 207 11.79 0.00 28.32
C ASP A 207 11.97 0.65 26.93
N VAL A 208 11.18 1.70 26.67
CA VAL A 208 11.08 2.30 25.36
C VAL A 208 11.97 3.53 25.24
N THR A 209 12.74 3.57 24.16
CA THR A 209 13.52 4.75 23.77
C THR A 209 13.15 5.18 22.36
N MET A 210 12.65 6.40 22.19
CA MET A 210 12.36 6.98 20.87
C MET A 210 13.56 7.74 20.32
N ILE A 211 13.82 7.57 19.01
CA ILE A 211 14.86 8.28 18.26
C ILE A 211 14.17 9.11 17.18
N ILE A 212 14.20 10.42 17.34
CA ILE A 212 13.42 11.37 16.56
C ILE A 212 14.37 12.34 15.86
N ARG A 213 14.32 12.35 14.52
CA ARG A 213 15.18 13.20 13.69
C ARG A 213 14.88 14.70 13.83
N GLY A 214 13.64 15.04 14.11
CA GLY A 214 13.22 16.44 14.29
C GLY A 214 13.26 16.89 15.74
N PRO A 215 12.93 18.19 15.99
CA PRO A 215 12.95 18.77 17.32
C PRO A 215 11.75 18.37 18.19
N GLU A 216 10.73 17.74 17.61
CA GLU A 216 9.48 17.39 18.31
C GLU A 216 8.83 16.15 17.70
N VAL A 217 7.86 15.58 18.41
CA VAL A 217 6.94 14.57 17.90
C VAL A 217 6.11 15.17 16.74
N GLY A 218 5.87 14.41 15.70
CA GLY A 218 5.27 14.89 14.45
C GLY A 218 3.90 15.55 14.63
N LYS A 219 3.69 16.71 14.00
CA LYS A 219 2.43 17.50 14.08
C LYS A 219 1.17 16.75 13.60
N ARG A 220 1.33 15.66 12.83
CA ARG A 220 0.24 14.84 12.28
C ARG A 220 -0.13 13.63 13.14
N VAL A 221 0.44 13.52 14.33
CA VAL A 221 0.02 12.50 15.30
C VAL A 221 -1.44 12.74 15.68
N LYS A 222 -2.21 11.66 15.78
CA LYS A 222 -3.64 11.68 16.14
C LYS A 222 -3.83 12.56 17.38
N TYR A 223 -4.74 13.54 17.30
CA TYR A 223 -4.92 14.55 18.35
C TYR A 223 -5.29 13.94 19.72
N TRP A 224 -5.95 12.77 19.72
CA TRP A 224 -6.31 12.05 20.94
C TRP A 224 -5.18 11.19 21.51
N VAL A 225 -4.11 10.94 20.73
CA VAL A 225 -2.93 10.15 21.15
C VAL A 225 -1.78 11.08 21.54
N ARG A 226 -1.70 12.27 20.92
CA ARG A 226 -0.61 13.24 21.12
C ARG A 226 -0.39 13.61 22.60
N PRO A 227 -1.43 13.90 23.41
CA PRO A 227 -1.23 14.26 24.82
C PRO A 227 -0.59 13.12 25.63
N ASP A 228 -0.90 11.87 25.31
CA ASP A 228 -0.36 10.73 26.05
C ASP A 228 1.14 10.58 25.78
N ILE A 229 1.59 10.57 24.53
CA ILE A 229 3.02 10.45 24.23
C ILE A 229 3.82 11.62 24.80
N ASP A 230 3.29 12.86 24.70
CA ASP A 230 3.96 14.04 25.24
C ASP A 230 4.13 13.95 26.78
N ASN A 231 3.10 13.43 27.48
CA ASN A 231 3.16 13.19 28.93
C ASN A 231 4.16 12.09 29.28
N ARG A 232 4.15 10.94 28.55
CA ARG A 232 5.10 9.83 28.82
C ARG A 232 6.54 10.27 28.62
N ILE A 233 6.82 11.11 27.63
CA ILE A 233 8.17 11.66 27.42
C ILE A 233 8.52 12.66 28.52
N LYS A 234 7.62 13.57 28.89
CA LYS A 234 7.84 14.59 29.91
C LYS A 234 8.14 14.00 31.30
N GLU A 235 7.44 12.94 31.69
CA GLU A 235 7.65 12.27 32.98
C GLU A 235 8.80 11.25 32.96
N GLY A 236 9.41 10.99 31.78
CA GLY A 236 10.53 10.06 31.64
C GLY A 236 10.14 8.59 31.53
N SER A 237 8.86 8.24 31.47
CA SER A 237 8.39 6.88 31.26
C SER A 237 8.77 6.32 29.88
N ILE A 238 8.87 7.18 28.88
CA ILE A 238 9.42 6.92 27.57
C ILE A 238 10.58 7.89 27.34
N LYS A 239 11.79 7.36 27.13
CA LYS A 239 12.95 8.18 26.79
C LYS A 239 12.83 8.67 25.35
N ALA A 240 13.20 9.91 25.05
CA ALA A 240 13.20 10.44 23.70
C ALA A 240 14.46 11.26 23.41
N PHE A 241 15.11 10.96 22.29
CA PHE A 241 16.21 11.74 21.73
C PHE A 241 15.70 12.49 20.51
N PHE A 242 15.58 13.80 20.64
CA PHE A 242 15.24 14.72 19.54
C PHE A 242 16.49 15.14 18.78
N ASN A 243 16.33 15.64 17.57
CA ASN A 243 17.44 16.02 16.67
C ASN A 243 18.48 14.89 16.55
N ALA A 244 18.03 13.64 16.63
CA ALA A 244 18.88 12.47 16.68
C ALA A 244 18.74 11.60 15.44
N THR A 245 19.86 11.04 14.94
CA THR A 245 19.90 10.15 13.79
C THR A 245 20.65 8.87 14.12
N VAL A 246 20.16 7.75 13.57
CA VAL A 246 20.84 6.46 13.69
C VAL A 246 22.10 6.44 12.83
N LYS A 247 23.20 5.93 13.36
CA LYS A 247 24.45 5.71 12.65
C LYS A 247 24.74 4.23 12.36
N GLU A 248 24.45 3.36 13.33
CA GLU A 248 24.71 1.93 13.23
C GLU A 248 23.79 1.16 14.18
N ILE A 249 23.36 -0.03 13.79
CA ILE A 249 22.61 -0.95 14.65
C ILE A 249 23.51 -2.18 14.91
N LYS A 250 23.76 -2.48 16.19
CA LYS A 250 24.55 -3.62 16.64
C LYS A 250 23.64 -4.71 17.28
N PRO A 251 24.11 -5.93 17.45
CA PRO A 251 23.28 -7.01 18.02
C PRO A 251 22.61 -6.65 19.37
N LYS A 252 23.24 -5.85 20.21
CA LYS A 252 22.76 -5.52 21.57
C LYS A 252 22.61 -4.01 21.82
N SER A 253 22.84 -3.16 20.81
CA SER A 253 22.77 -1.70 20.97
C SER A 253 22.46 -1.02 19.65
N ILE A 254 22.13 0.26 19.74
CA ILE A 254 22.01 1.18 18.61
C ILE A 254 22.89 2.41 18.86
N ILE A 255 23.64 2.80 17.86
CA ILE A 255 24.50 3.98 17.89
C ILE A 255 23.75 5.14 17.24
N ILE A 256 23.59 6.23 17.96
CA ILE A 256 22.91 7.42 17.46
C ILE A 256 23.82 8.64 17.57
N GLN A 257 23.63 9.58 16.64
CA GLN A 257 24.17 10.94 16.70
C GLN A 257 23.11 11.83 17.31
N THR A 258 23.48 12.54 18.36
CA THR A 258 22.69 13.61 19.01
C THR A 258 23.43 14.93 18.91
N GLU A 259 22.82 16.02 19.36
CA GLU A 259 23.50 17.33 19.47
C GLU A 259 24.71 17.29 20.42
N GLY A 260 24.64 16.45 21.45
CA GLY A 260 25.72 16.24 22.44
C GLY A 260 26.79 15.24 22.00
N GLY A 261 26.73 14.71 20.78
CA GLY A 261 27.69 13.74 20.26
C GLY A 261 27.10 12.36 19.99
N ILE A 262 27.98 11.38 19.80
CA ILE A 262 27.62 10.00 19.52
C ILE A 262 27.42 9.24 20.83
N ILE A 263 26.29 8.56 20.95
CA ILE A 263 25.99 7.72 22.11
C ILE A 263 25.55 6.30 21.68
N SER A 264 25.73 5.35 22.57
CA SER A 264 25.30 3.95 22.41
C SER A 264 24.15 3.67 23.36
N ILE A 265 23.03 3.14 22.83
CA ILE A 265 21.85 2.78 23.60
C ILE A 265 21.66 1.26 23.53
N SER A 266 21.63 0.59 24.70
CA SER A 266 21.32 -0.84 24.77
C SER A 266 19.89 -1.10 24.32
N ASN A 267 19.67 -2.11 23.47
CA ASN A 267 18.36 -2.53 23.04
C ASN A 267 18.30 -4.00 22.60
N ASP A 268 17.12 -4.60 22.73
CA ASP A 268 16.81 -5.93 22.24
C ASP A 268 16.15 -5.86 20.86
N TRP A 269 15.32 -4.87 20.62
CA TRP A 269 14.57 -4.65 19.37
C TRP A 269 14.69 -3.22 18.86
N VAL A 270 14.58 -3.09 17.54
CA VAL A 270 14.50 -1.81 16.85
C VAL A 270 13.25 -1.80 15.98
N LEU A 271 12.33 -0.89 16.27
CA LEU A 271 11.14 -0.64 15.47
C LEU A 271 11.41 0.58 14.56
N SER A 272 11.74 0.32 13.30
CA SER A 272 12.06 1.35 12.31
C SER A 272 10.79 1.88 11.66
N MET A 273 10.07 2.77 12.37
CA MET A 273 8.78 3.34 11.97
C MET A 273 8.96 4.60 11.11
N THR A 274 9.81 4.50 10.10
CA THR A 274 10.24 5.59 9.22
C THR A 274 9.24 5.94 8.12
N GLY A 275 8.17 5.15 8.00
CA GLY A 275 7.13 5.29 6.98
C GLY A 275 7.33 4.39 5.77
N TYR A 276 6.45 4.53 4.78
CA TYR A 276 6.38 3.67 3.61
C TYR A 276 6.23 4.48 2.34
N GLN A 277 6.58 3.86 1.21
CA GLN A 277 6.53 4.49 -0.10
C GLN A 277 5.85 3.58 -1.14
N PRO A 278 5.15 4.16 -2.14
CA PRO A 278 4.57 3.40 -3.22
C PRO A 278 5.63 2.78 -4.13
N ASN A 279 5.31 1.65 -4.76
CA ASN A 279 6.20 1.01 -5.73
C ASN A 279 6.20 1.77 -7.07
N LEU A 280 6.90 2.90 -7.11
CA LEU A 280 7.02 3.72 -8.32
C LEU A 280 7.88 3.03 -9.40
N ALA A 281 8.77 2.10 -9.02
CA ALA A 281 9.53 1.30 -9.98
C ALA A 281 8.60 0.42 -10.83
N PHE A 282 7.55 -0.13 -10.21
CA PHE A 282 6.52 -0.87 -10.94
C PHE A 282 5.77 0.02 -11.95
N LEU A 283 5.38 1.24 -11.57
CA LEU A 283 4.75 2.19 -12.49
C LEU A 283 5.64 2.53 -13.68
N LYS A 284 6.94 2.75 -13.45
CA LYS A 284 7.91 2.98 -14.53
C LYS A 284 8.02 1.79 -15.47
N LYS A 285 8.02 0.54 -14.95
CA LYS A 285 8.02 -0.68 -15.78
C LYS A 285 6.77 -0.79 -16.66
N LEU A 286 5.64 -0.21 -16.24
CA LEU A 286 4.41 -0.11 -17.02
C LEU A 286 4.46 1.01 -18.09
N GLY A 287 5.52 1.81 -18.15
CA GLY A 287 5.65 2.97 -19.04
C GLY A 287 4.96 4.24 -18.52
N ILE A 288 4.56 4.26 -17.25
CA ILE A 288 3.91 5.42 -16.64
C ILE A 288 4.97 6.46 -16.30
N GLN A 289 4.78 7.67 -16.79
CA GLN A 289 5.65 8.81 -16.52
C GLN A 289 5.40 9.35 -15.11
N LEU A 290 6.48 9.80 -14.46
CA LEU A 290 6.44 10.40 -13.14
C LEU A 290 6.92 11.84 -13.23
N SER A 291 6.36 12.74 -12.40
CA SER A 291 6.86 14.11 -12.30
C SER A 291 8.33 14.12 -11.85
N LYS A 292 9.06 15.17 -12.26
CA LYS A 292 10.51 15.31 -11.98
C LYS A 292 10.81 15.83 -10.57
N ASP A 293 9.78 16.30 -9.86
CA ASP A 293 9.89 16.80 -8.49
C ASP A 293 10.03 15.68 -7.44
N ALA A 294 10.19 16.05 -6.19
CA ALA A 294 10.32 15.10 -5.07
C ALA A 294 9.05 14.25 -4.85
N VAL A 295 7.89 14.71 -5.32
CA VAL A 295 6.61 13.99 -5.20
C VAL A 295 6.55 12.82 -6.15
N LYS A 296 7.22 12.87 -7.30
CA LYS A 296 7.21 11.82 -8.33
C LYS A 296 5.79 11.35 -8.64
N ARG A 297 4.89 12.31 -8.81
CA ARG A 297 3.49 12.04 -9.09
C ARG A 297 3.36 11.34 -10.45
N PRO A 298 2.62 10.22 -10.55
CA PRO A 298 2.38 9.57 -11.83
C PRO A 298 1.49 10.45 -12.72
N GLU A 299 1.75 10.42 -14.01
CA GLU A 299 0.94 11.13 -15.01
C GLU A 299 -0.36 10.36 -15.26
N TYR A 300 -1.49 11.03 -15.03
CA TYR A 300 -2.82 10.51 -15.31
C TYR A 300 -3.84 11.65 -15.45
N ASN A 301 -4.93 11.38 -16.14
CA ASN A 301 -6.07 12.30 -16.26
C ASN A 301 -6.91 12.26 -14.97
N GLU A 302 -7.07 13.36 -14.28
CA GLU A 302 -7.77 13.43 -12.98
C GLU A 302 -9.28 13.07 -13.06
N LYS A 303 -9.92 13.19 -14.24
CA LYS A 303 -11.34 12.86 -14.42
C LYS A 303 -11.56 11.38 -14.73
N THR A 304 -10.66 10.79 -15.52
CA THR A 304 -10.79 9.40 -15.98
C THR A 304 -9.88 8.44 -15.23
N HIS A 305 -8.87 8.93 -14.54
CA HIS A 305 -7.77 8.19 -13.91
C HIS A 305 -6.91 7.37 -14.89
N GLU A 306 -7.05 7.60 -16.20
CA GLU A 306 -6.21 6.94 -17.19
C GLU A 306 -4.82 7.58 -17.20
N SER A 307 -3.77 6.75 -17.18
CA SER A 307 -2.39 7.21 -17.26
C SER A 307 -2.02 7.66 -18.68
N ASN A 308 -0.76 8.12 -18.86
CA ASN A 308 -0.19 8.36 -20.19
C ASN A 308 -0.14 7.08 -21.06
N VAL A 309 -0.29 5.89 -20.45
CA VAL A 309 -0.39 4.61 -21.17
C VAL A 309 -1.86 4.23 -21.35
N SER A 310 -2.35 4.37 -22.57
CA SER A 310 -3.77 4.11 -22.89
C SER A 310 -4.22 2.72 -22.46
N GLY A 311 -5.31 2.65 -21.66
CA GLY A 311 -5.87 1.42 -21.07
C GLY A 311 -5.27 1.04 -19.73
N ILE A 312 -4.31 1.82 -19.18
CA ILE A 312 -3.83 1.66 -17.81
C ILE A 312 -4.36 2.81 -16.96
N TYR A 313 -5.06 2.46 -15.89
CA TYR A 313 -5.71 3.38 -14.96
C TYR A 313 -5.07 3.28 -13.58
N LEU A 314 -5.07 4.39 -12.83
CA LEU A 314 -4.53 4.44 -11.48
C LEU A 314 -5.65 4.69 -10.47
N ALA A 315 -5.67 3.92 -9.37
CA ALA A 315 -6.68 4.03 -8.34
C ALA A 315 -6.08 4.05 -6.93
N GLY A 316 -6.59 4.93 -6.08
CA GLY A 316 -6.16 5.01 -4.67
C GLY A 316 -4.93 5.88 -4.48
N VAL A 317 -4.22 5.60 -3.38
CA VAL A 317 -3.10 6.42 -2.90
C VAL A 317 -1.92 6.46 -3.87
N ILE A 318 -1.76 5.46 -4.73
CA ILE A 318 -0.71 5.42 -5.76
C ILE A 318 -0.75 6.65 -6.68
N CYS A 319 -1.92 7.25 -6.89
CA CYS A 319 -2.11 8.48 -7.66
C CYS A 319 -1.38 9.69 -7.06
N GLY A 320 -1.07 9.66 -5.78
CA GLY A 320 -0.37 10.74 -5.07
C GLY A 320 1.16 10.71 -5.20
N GLY A 321 1.74 9.64 -5.80
CA GLY A 321 3.18 9.43 -5.80
C GLY A 321 3.73 9.35 -4.38
N MET A 322 4.83 10.04 -4.09
CA MET A 322 5.44 10.07 -2.76
C MET A 322 4.63 10.87 -1.72
N ASN A 323 3.60 11.63 -2.14
CA ASN A 323 2.67 12.27 -1.22
C ASN A 323 1.57 11.30 -0.77
N THR A 324 1.89 10.42 0.18
CA THR A 324 1.00 9.38 0.70
C THR A 324 -0.03 9.90 1.71
N HIS A 325 -0.07 11.22 1.96
CA HIS A 325 -0.96 11.85 2.95
C HIS A 325 -2.16 12.58 2.34
N ARG A 326 -2.26 12.58 1.02
CA ARG A 326 -3.34 13.28 0.30
C ARG A 326 -4.54 12.38 0.04
N LEU A 327 -4.29 11.11 -0.26
CA LEU A 327 -5.30 10.15 -0.68
C LEU A 327 -5.42 9.01 0.34
N PHE A 328 -6.66 8.74 0.74
CA PHE A 328 -7.05 7.71 1.69
C PHE A 328 -8.21 6.90 1.11
N ILE A 329 -8.71 5.90 1.81
CA ILE A 329 -9.86 5.11 1.37
C ILE A 329 -11.05 6.05 1.11
N GLU A 330 -11.35 6.93 2.06
CA GLU A 330 -12.52 7.81 2.06
C GLU A 330 -12.65 8.73 0.85
N ASN A 331 -11.53 9.26 0.34
CA ASN A 331 -11.53 10.19 -0.80
C ASN A 331 -11.08 9.54 -2.12
N SER A 332 -10.63 8.29 -2.09
CA SER A 332 -10.21 7.54 -3.28
C SER A 332 -11.24 6.53 -3.78
N ARG A 333 -12.24 6.19 -2.99
CA ARG A 333 -13.28 5.21 -3.40
C ARG A 333 -14.04 5.66 -4.66
N VAL A 334 -14.15 6.97 -4.90
CA VAL A 334 -14.77 7.55 -6.12
C VAL A 334 -13.97 7.26 -7.39
N HIS A 335 -12.66 6.95 -7.28
CA HIS A 335 -11.83 6.59 -8.44
C HIS A 335 -12.41 5.38 -9.17
N ALA A 336 -12.97 4.40 -8.45
CA ALA A 336 -13.59 3.21 -9.02
C ALA A 336 -14.70 3.56 -10.02
N THR A 337 -15.65 4.42 -9.62
CA THR A 337 -16.76 4.86 -10.48
C THR A 337 -16.25 5.64 -11.68
N ASN A 338 -15.28 6.53 -11.49
CA ASN A 338 -14.72 7.34 -12.58
C ASN A 338 -14.03 6.47 -13.63
N ILE A 339 -13.21 5.51 -13.20
CA ILE A 339 -12.48 4.59 -14.08
C ILE A 339 -13.46 3.73 -14.88
N ILE A 340 -14.41 3.08 -14.23
CA ILE A 340 -15.34 2.19 -14.91
C ILE A 340 -16.22 2.95 -15.89
N ARG A 341 -16.65 4.17 -15.55
CA ARG A 341 -17.36 5.06 -16.49
C ARG A 341 -16.50 5.40 -17.70
N ALA A 342 -15.20 5.68 -17.51
CA ALA A 342 -14.28 5.99 -18.60
C ALA A 342 -14.08 4.78 -19.52
N ILE A 343 -13.88 3.58 -18.97
CA ILE A 343 -13.74 2.33 -19.72
C ILE A 343 -14.99 2.08 -20.57
N LYS A 344 -16.19 2.18 -19.98
CA LYS A 344 -17.45 1.98 -20.71
C LYS A 344 -17.65 2.96 -21.87
N ARG A 345 -17.23 4.22 -21.71
CA ARG A 345 -17.32 5.22 -22.79
C ARG A 345 -16.43 4.89 -23.98
N LYS A 346 -15.27 4.26 -23.74
CA LYS A 346 -14.34 3.86 -24.81
C LYS A 346 -14.74 2.55 -25.51
N SER A 347 -15.57 1.74 -24.87
CA SER A 347 -16.06 0.48 -25.43
C SER A 347 -17.30 0.64 -26.30
N LYS A 348 -17.93 1.84 -26.28
CA LYS A 348 -19.00 2.25 -27.21
C LYS A 348 -18.40 2.88 -28.45
#